data_0f6ad3afc7d4666d0ffff288085fe270
#
_entry.id   0f6ad3afc7d4666d0ffff288085fe270
#
_cell.length_a   1.000
_cell.length_b   1.000
_cell.length_c   1.000
_cell.angle_alpha   90.00
_cell.angle_beta   90.00
_cell.angle_gamma   90.00
#
_symmetry.space_group_name_H-M   'P 1'
#
loop_
_entity.id
_entity.type
_entity.pdbx_description
1 polymer ?
#
loop_
_entity_poly.entity_id
_entity_poly.type
_entity_poly.pdbx_seq_one_letter_code
_entity_poly.pdbx_strand_id
1 'polypeptide(L)'
;MLDEPRHATVTATRPTKCFAISSHDFSRLFGPLRDLIQQQMRMRILKSVPLLSHLDDHVLDKLADAMRIQLFDAGKYVIKEGDKGSRFYIINGGAAKVTKNTKTGEEDIGVLNANEFFGERALLSAEPRQANIIATEALECLVLDRDSFKKWLANVDDVRQKKAARDARRVAARPKACDLQRLRTLGTGTFGRVSLVVHTPTNKVYALKAMQKSQIAETHQERNVQAEKDLLLECAHPFVLALVATYQDEHRLYMLMEIIQGGELWSLIYEKVDATRSLRSGGCGAFEQSSAKFFAGCVIEAFAHIHGKQVAYRDLKPENLLLDERGYVKVIDFGFAKRVPFTDDGGNRQDRTYTICGTPEYLAPEIVRSEGHTTAVDLWALGCLVYELLVGRTPFADDSQSTIFRTIMRSKKVLNESKTWPRGFPSDGKALVKALLDDAPSYRLGAGRDGLDSVKKHAFFRGFDWKSLADMSQKAPYVPPIKNAMDTRNFDPYDERDPLKPFRGDQRTFGGWSEMGADFPPQKV
;
A
#
# COMPACT_ATOMS: atom_id res chain seq x y z
N MET A 1 -24.11 -15.98 18.63
CA MET A 1 -25.34 -16.50 19.22
C MET A 1 -25.28 -16.09 20.68
N LEU A 2 -26.12 -15.16 21.04
CA LEU A 2 -26.27 -14.71 22.42
C LEU A 2 -27.08 -15.78 23.13
N ASP A 3 -26.81 -15.99 24.41
CA ASP A 3 -27.58 -16.93 25.27
C ASP A 3 -28.93 -16.29 25.68
N GLU A 4 -29.62 -15.72 24.67
CA GLU A 4 -30.89 -15.02 24.84
C GLU A 4 -32.06 -15.91 24.41
N PRO A 5 -33.24 -15.77 25.06
CA PRO A 5 -34.46 -16.45 24.66
C PRO A 5 -34.83 -16.09 23.21
N ARG A 6 -35.46 -17.01 22.52
CA ARG A 6 -35.89 -16.75 21.14
C ARG A 6 -37.03 -15.71 21.15
N HIS A 7 -36.86 -14.65 20.36
CA HIS A 7 -37.81 -13.53 20.26
C HIS A 7 -39.02 -13.83 19.36
N ALA A 8 -38.99 -14.92 18.58
CA ALA A 8 -40.09 -15.28 17.66
C ALA A 8 -40.18 -16.78 17.45
N THR A 9 -41.42 -17.24 17.15
CA THR A 9 -41.69 -18.59 16.69
C THR A 9 -41.63 -18.63 15.18
N VAL A 10 -40.90 -19.60 14.62
CA VAL A 10 -40.80 -19.84 13.17
C VAL A 10 -41.50 -21.14 12.86
N THR A 11 -42.52 -21.10 11.99
CA THR A 11 -43.29 -22.28 11.57
C THR A 11 -43.10 -22.53 10.07
N ALA A 12 -42.78 -23.76 9.71
CA ALA A 12 -42.66 -24.14 8.30
C ALA A 12 -44.05 -24.23 7.67
N THR A 13 -44.32 -23.44 6.64
CA THR A 13 -45.60 -23.45 5.87
C THR A 13 -45.61 -24.43 4.68
N ARG A 14 -44.47 -25.01 4.38
CA ARG A 14 -44.26 -26.03 3.33
C ARG A 14 -43.05 -26.90 3.67
N PRO A 15 -42.86 -28.08 3.03
CA PRO A 15 -41.64 -28.88 3.23
C PRO A 15 -40.39 -28.02 3.06
N THR A 16 -39.61 -27.84 4.15
CA THR A 16 -38.49 -26.92 4.22
C THR A 16 -37.25 -27.70 4.64
N LYS A 17 -36.12 -27.53 3.89
CA LYS A 17 -34.81 -28.00 4.30
C LYS A 17 -34.07 -26.85 4.98
N CYS A 18 -33.55 -27.10 6.18
CA CYS A 18 -32.76 -26.13 6.92
C CYS A 18 -31.34 -26.66 7.15
N PHE A 19 -30.37 -25.78 7.08
CA PHE A 19 -29.05 -26.02 7.64
C PHE A 19 -29.04 -25.54 9.06
N ALA A 20 -28.58 -26.38 9.98
CA ALA A 20 -28.46 -26.02 11.40
C ALA A 20 -27.00 -26.17 11.82
N ILE A 21 -26.53 -25.20 12.60
CA ILE A 21 -25.22 -25.25 13.28
C ILE A 21 -25.47 -25.15 14.78
N SER A 22 -24.81 -25.99 15.57
CA SER A 22 -24.90 -25.92 17.02
C SER A 22 -24.20 -24.67 17.56
N SER A 23 -24.63 -24.17 18.74
CA SER A 23 -23.93 -23.07 19.44
C SER A 23 -22.45 -23.41 19.69
N HIS A 24 -22.16 -24.64 20.06
CA HIS A 24 -20.81 -25.15 20.28
C HIS A 24 -19.97 -25.14 18.99
N ASP A 25 -20.49 -25.66 17.89
CA ASP A 25 -19.77 -25.69 16.60
C ASP A 25 -19.61 -24.28 16.04
N PHE A 26 -20.62 -23.43 16.20
CA PHE A 26 -20.54 -22.01 15.85
C PHE A 26 -19.40 -21.32 16.62
N SER A 27 -19.35 -21.49 17.95
CA SER A 27 -18.31 -20.91 18.79
C SER A 27 -16.91 -21.45 18.46
N ARG A 28 -16.80 -22.75 18.15
CA ARG A 28 -15.53 -23.38 17.74
C ARG A 28 -15.02 -22.88 16.40
N LEU A 29 -15.93 -22.67 15.43
CA LEU A 29 -15.56 -22.26 14.07
C LEU A 29 -15.41 -20.75 13.95
N PHE A 30 -16.23 -19.98 14.66
CA PHE A 30 -16.34 -18.53 14.54
C PHE A 30 -15.91 -17.77 15.81
N GLY A 31 -15.49 -18.46 16.89
CA GLY A 31 -14.94 -17.82 18.08
C GLY A 31 -13.80 -16.83 17.75
N PRO A 32 -12.79 -17.23 16.98
CA PRO A 32 -11.72 -16.32 16.54
C PRO A 32 -12.23 -15.13 15.71
N LEU A 33 -13.30 -15.31 14.96
CA LEU A 33 -13.94 -14.24 14.17
C LEU A 33 -14.66 -13.22 15.07
N ARG A 34 -15.29 -13.68 16.16
CA ARG A 34 -15.93 -12.80 17.16
C ARG A 34 -14.91 -11.85 17.79
N ASP A 35 -13.77 -12.38 18.21
CA ASP A 35 -12.70 -11.59 18.83
C ASP A 35 -12.14 -10.57 17.83
N LEU A 36 -11.99 -10.97 16.58
CA LEU A 36 -11.54 -10.10 15.50
C LEU A 36 -12.54 -8.96 15.21
N ILE A 37 -13.85 -9.29 15.17
CA ILE A 37 -14.91 -8.29 14.98
C ILE A 37 -14.93 -7.30 16.15
N GLN A 38 -14.82 -7.78 17.38
CA GLN A 38 -14.78 -6.92 18.57
C GLN A 38 -13.54 -6.00 18.54
N GLN A 39 -12.38 -6.51 18.14
CA GLN A 39 -11.15 -5.72 18.00
C GLN A 39 -11.32 -4.63 16.93
N GLN A 40 -11.89 -4.96 15.78
CA GLN A 40 -12.17 -3.98 14.71
C GLN A 40 -13.17 -2.91 15.14
N MET A 41 -14.20 -3.28 15.89
CA MET A 41 -15.16 -2.32 16.45
C MET A 41 -14.46 -1.37 17.45
N ARG A 42 -13.63 -1.87 18.34
CA ARG A 42 -12.83 -1.05 19.27
C ARG A 42 -11.92 -0.08 18.52
N MET A 43 -11.24 -0.56 17.50
CA MET A 43 -10.38 0.26 16.63
C MET A 43 -11.15 1.40 15.96
N ARG A 44 -12.33 1.10 15.42
CA ARG A 44 -13.19 2.10 14.78
C ARG A 44 -13.59 3.21 15.76
N ILE A 45 -14.00 2.85 16.98
CA ILE A 45 -14.39 3.81 17.99
C ILE A 45 -13.18 4.64 18.43
N LEU A 46 -12.02 4.02 18.65
CA LEU A 46 -10.80 4.74 19.00
C LEU A 46 -10.43 5.76 17.91
N LYS A 47 -10.58 5.42 16.63
CA LYS A 47 -10.36 6.34 15.51
C LYS A 47 -11.35 7.50 15.46
N SER A 48 -12.58 7.32 15.94
CA SER A 48 -13.59 8.39 15.99
C SER A 48 -13.35 9.41 17.11
N VAL A 49 -12.52 9.08 18.10
CA VAL A 49 -12.15 9.99 19.18
C VAL A 49 -11.14 11.01 18.66
N PRO A 50 -11.46 12.32 18.60
CA PRO A 50 -10.58 13.34 18.00
C PRO A 50 -9.17 13.34 18.57
N LEU A 51 -9.02 13.05 19.87
CA LEU A 51 -7.75 12.96 20.58
C LEU A 51 -6.88 11.79 20.08
N LEU A 52 -7.47 10.70 19.61
CA LEU A 52 -6.81 9.45 19.24
C LEU A 52 -6.72 9.28 17.71
N SER A 53 -7.50 10.05 16.95
CA SER A 53 -7.60 9.93 15.47
C SER A 53 -6.28 10.11 14.72
N HIS A 54 -5.28 10.72 15.36
CA HIS A 54 -3.96 10.97 14.79
C HIS A 54 -2.93 9.88 15.10
N LEU A 55 -3.31 8.87 15.88
CA LEU A 55 -2.42 7.77 16.24
C LEU A 55 -2.39 6.70 15.13
N ASP A 56 -1.20 6.10 14.95
CA ASP A 56 -1.03 5.01 14.00
C ASP A 56 -1.87 3.77 14.41
N ASP A 57 -2.35 3.01 13.44
CA ASP A 57 -3.20 1.82 13.65
C ASP A 57 -2.59 0.80 14.63
N HIS A 58 -1.27 0.61 14.58
CA HIS A 58 -0.56 -0.26 15.51
C HIS A 58 -0.62 0.22 16.98
N VAL A 59 -0.67 1.53 17.20
CA VAL A 59 -0.81 2.11 18.55
C VAL A 59 -2.24 1.98 19.03
N LEU A 60 -3.19 2.25 18.14
CA LEU A 60 -4.62 2.09 18.43
C LEU A 60 -4.98 0.64 18.75
N ASP A 61 -4.38 -0.32 18.04
CA ASP A 61 -4.54 -1.75 18.28
C ASP A 61 -4.10 -2.14 19.70
N LYS A 62 -2.91 -1.68 20.11
CA LYS A 62 -2.40 -1.88 21.47
C LYS A 62 -3.23 -1.16 22.55
N LEU A 63 -3.78 -0.01 22.23
CA LEU A 63 -4.71 0.67 23.14
C LEU A 63 -6.01 -0.12 23.27
N ALA A 64 -6.52 -0.69 22.17
CA ALA A 64 -7.69 -1.57 22.19
C ALA A 64 -7.46 -2.81 23.07
N ASP A 65 -6.26 -3.42 22.99
CA ASP A 65 -5.87 -4.56 23.81
C ASP A 65 -5.70 -4.21 25.30
N ALA A 66 -5.31 -2.97 25.61
CA ALA A 66 -5.16 -2.48 26.99
C ALA A 66 -6.49 -2.13 27.67
N MET A 67 -7.59 -2.03 26.90
CA MET A 67 -8.91 -1.72 27.44
C MET A 67 -9.51 -2.89 28.21
N ARG A 68 -10.15 -2.59 29.33
CA ARG A 68 -10.81 -3.58 30.21
C ARG A 68 -12.32 -3.37 30.19
N ILE A 69 -13.07 -4.48 30.22
CA ILE A 69 -14.52 -4.43 30.36
C ILE A 69 -14.87 -4.10 31.81
N GLN A 70 -15.78 -3.16 32.00
CA GLN A 70 -16.39 -2.82 33.29
C GLN A 70 -17.92 -2.74 33.13
N LEU A 71 -18.62 -3.40 34.03
CA LEU A 71 -20.09 -3.46 34.05
C LEU A 71 -20.62 -2.51 35.11
N PHE A 72 -21.76 -1.88 34.82
CA PHE A 72 -22.51 -1.01 35.74
C PHE A 72 -23.98 -1.38 35.71
N ASP A 73 -24.58 -1.49 36.89
CA ASP A 73 -26.01 -1.71 37.03
C ASP A 73 -26.79 -0.43 36.67
N ALA A 74 -28.05 -0.60 36.27
CA ALA A 74 -28.97 0.51 36.05
C ALA A 74 -29.05 1.44 37.27
N GLY A 75 -29.05 2.74 37.06
CA GLY A 75 -29.07 3.78 38.09
C GLY A 75 -27.73 4.08 38.75
N LYS A 76 -26.64 3.37 38.41
CA LYS A 76 -25.31 3.66 38.96
C LYS A 76 -24.62 4.81 38.23
N TYR A 77 -23.96 5.66 39.04
CA TYR A 77 -23.06 6.68 38.50
C TYR A 77 -21.76 6.03 37.99
N VAL A 78 -21.47 6.18 36.71
CA VAL A 78 -20.18 5.81 36.11
C VAL A 78 -19.15 6.91 36.37
N ILE A 79 -19.60 8.17 36.27
CA ILE A 79 -18.83 9.39 36.55
C ILE A 79 -19.72 10.34 37.33
N LYS A 80 -19.13 11.06 38.30
CA LYS A 80 -19.77 12.17 39.00
C LYS A 80 -19.08 13.48 38.66
N GLU A 81 -19.85 14.53 38.42
CA GLU A 81 -19.39 15.87 38.21
C GLU A 81 -18.49 16.33 39.38
N GLY A 82 -17.36 16.97 39.09
CA GLY A 82 -16.40 17.42 40.10
C GLY A 82 -15.35 16.38 40.51
N ASP A 83 -15.56 15.09 40.24
CA ASP A 83 -14.58 14.05 40.58
C ASP A 83 -13.31 14.19 39.75
N LYS A 84 -12.16 13.80 40.32
CA LYS A 84 -10.91 13.69 39.58
C LYS A 84 -10.97 12.50 38.63
N GLY A 85 -10.94 12.78 37.32
CA GLY A 85 -10.98 11.74 36.29
C GLY A 85 -9.60 11.14 35.99
N SER A 86 -9.55 9.80 35.91
CA SER A 86 -8.35 9.07 35.44
C SER A 86 -8.65 8.02 34.40
N ARG A 87 -9.91 7.90 33.97
CA ARG A 87 -10.38 6.85 33.05
C ARG A 87 -11.18 7.43 31.91
N PHE A 88 -11.05 6.81 30.78
CA PHE A 88 -11.81 7.02 29.55
C PHE A 88 -12.69 5.79 29.31
N TYR A 89 -13.90 5.99 28.83
CA TYR A 89 -14.91 4.96 28.68
C TYR A 89 -15.49 4.95 27.26
N ILE A 90 -15.69 3.76 26.71
CA ILE A 90 -16.45 3.50 25.48
C ILE A 90 -17.61 2.59 25.85
N ILE A 91 -18.83 2.94 25.49
CA ILE A 91 -20.02 2.12 25.72
C ILE A 91 -19.99 0.96 24.71
N ASN A 92 -19.85 -0.27 25.21
CA ASN A 92 -19.91 -1.49 24.40
C ASN A 92 -21.34 -2.04 24.29
N GLY A 93 -22.17 -1.80 25.32
CA GLY A 93 -23.58 -2.20 25.35
C GLY A 93 -24.34 -1.43 26.42
N GLY A 94 -25.65 -1.26 26.24
CA GLY A 94 -26.47 -0.46 27.09
C GLY A 94 -26.46 1.03 26.76
N ALA A 95 -27.07 1.85 27.62
CA ALA A 95 -27.18 3.29 27.50
C ALA A 95 -26.91 4.01 28.82
N ALA A 96 -26.44 5.26 28.74
CA ALA A 96 -26.22 6.11 29.90
C ALA A 96 -26.78 7.52 29.67
N LYS A 97 -27.36 8.13 30.67
CA LYS A 97 -27.77 9.54 30.63
C LYS A 97 -26.64 10.43 31.13
N VAL A 98 -26.55 11.60 30.53
CA VAL A 98 -25.64 12.67 30.94
C VAL A 98 -26.44 13.72 31.69
N THR A 99 -26.05 14.03 32.94
CA THR A 99 -26.68 15.08 33.72
C THR A 99 -25.64 16.09 34.21
N LYS A 100 -26.12 17.28 34.54
CA LYS A 100 -25.28 18.34 35.10
C LYS A 100 -25.94 18.89 36.37
N ASN A 101 -25.12 19.16 37.39
CA ASN A 101 -25.61 19.75 38.62
C ASN A 101 -25.94 21.23 38.42
N THR A 102 -27.14 21.64 38.71
CA THR A 102 -27.59 23.04 38.69
C THR A 102 -28.03 23.47 40.09
N LYS A 103 -28.28 24.76 40.29
CA LYS A 103 -28.75 25.28 41.58
C LYS A 103 -30.13 24.72 41.99
N THR A 104 -30.89 24.18 41.04
CA THR A 104 -32.24 23.64 41.22
C THR A 104 -32.31 22.10 41.22
N GLY A 105 -31.18 21.42 41.03
CA GLY A 105 -31.09 19.95 40.98
C GLY A 105 -30.27 19.46 39.80
N GLU A 106 -30.32 18.17 39.48
CA GLU A 106 -29.69 17.60 38.28
C GLU A 106 -30.57 17.84 37.04
N GLU A 107 -29.96 18.35 35.98
CA GLU A 107 -30.58 18.59 34.67
C GLU A 107 -30.04 17.57 33.65
N ASP A 108 -30.97 16.92 32.93
CA ASP A 108 -30.61 15.98 31.86
C ASP A 108 -30.12 16.75 30.62
N ILE A 109 -28.88 16.50 30.16
CA ILE A 109 -28.29 17.18 29.01
C ILE A 109 -28.09 16.25 27.80
N GLY A 110 -28.27 14.94 27.93
CA GLY A 110 -28.18 14.01 26.81
C GLY A 110 -28.19 12.54 27.22
N VAL A 111 -28.19 11.69 26.21
CA VAL A 111 -28.08 10.23 26.36
C VAL A 111 -26.93 9.75 25.50
N LEU A 112 -26.13 8.83 26.00
CA LEU A 112 -25.09 8.13 25.32
C LEU A 112 -25.47 6.68 25.09
N ASN A 113 -25.28 6.19 23.87
CA ASN A 113 -25.66 4.85 23.43
C ASN A 113 -24.43 3.99 23.14
N ALA A 114 -24.65 2.74 22.79
CA ALA A 114 -23.57 1.83 22.37
C ALA A 114 -22.74 2.44 21.23
N ASN A 115 -21.43 2.26 21.30
CA ASN A 115 -20.39 2.83 20.41
C ASN A 115 -20.10 4.33 20.62
N GLU A 116 -20.71 4.99 21.60
CA GLU A 116 -20.33 6.33 22.01
C GLU A 116 -19.31 6.29 23.16
N PHE A 117 -18.63 7.41 23.40
CA PHE A 117 -17.55 7.48 24.37
C PHE A 117 -17.66 8.74 25.24
N PHE A 118 -17.01 8.68 26.41
CA PHE A 118 -16.96 9.81 27.34
C PHE A 118 -15.72 9.78 28.23
N GLY A 119 -15.38 10.94 28.77
CA GLY A 119 -14.28 11.08 29.73
C GLY A 119 -12.88 11.14 29.10
N GLU A 120 -12.78 11.42 27.80
CA GLU A 120 -11.53 11.50 27.02
C GLU A 120 -10.55 12.54 27.56
N ARG A 121 -11.04 13.64 28.13
CA ARG A 121 -10.18 14.68 28.74
C ARG A 121 -9.36 14.14 29.90
N ALA A 122 -9.87 13.14 30.60
CA ALA A 122 -9.12 12.50 31.68
C ALA A 122 -7.84 11.78 31.24
N LEU A 123 -7.67 11.51 29.97
CA LEU A 123 -6.43 10.92 29.43
C LEU A 123 -5.29 11.97 29.40
N LEU A 124 -5.61 13.22 29.12
CA LEU A 124 -4.62 14.31 28.95
C LEU A 124 -4.37 15.09 30.24
N SER A 125 -5.45 15.48 30.92
CA SER A 125 -5.39 16.37 32.08
C SER A 125 -6.07 15.77 33.30
N ALA A 126 -5.70 16.28 34.49
CA ALA A 126 -6.35 15.91 35.74
C ALA A 126 -7.54 16.84 36.08
N GLU A 127 -8.18 17.39 35.05
CA GLU A 127 -9.35 18.26 35.24
C GLU A 127 -10.51 17.51 35.88
N PRO A 128 -11.30 18.20 36.73
CA PRO A 128 -12.52 17.64 37.27
C PRO A 128 -13.54 17.26 36.18
N ARG A 129 -14.34 16.25 36.45
CA ARG A 129 -15.44 15.82 35.57
C ARG A 129 -16.46 16.93 35.39
N GLN A 130 -16.91 17.16 34.16
CA GLN A 130 -17.79 18.29 33.81
C GLN A 130 -19.28 17.94 33.83
N ALA A 131 -19.61 16.65 34.00
CA ALA A 131 -20.98 16.14 34.06
C ALA A 131 -21.02 14.79 34.77
N ASN A 132 -22.22 14.42 35.21
CA ASN A 132 -22.50 13.06 35.66
C ASN A 132 -22.81 12.16 34.49
N ILE A 133 -22.43 10.90 34.56
CA ILE A 133 -22.83 9.82 33.63
C ILE A 133 -23.48 8.73 34.47
N ILE A 134 -24.76 8.43 34.20
CA ILE A 134 -25.58 7.48 34.97
C ILE A 134 -26.08 6.41 34.02
N ALA A 135 -25.83 5.15 34.32
CA ALA A 135 -26.36 4.03 33.57
C ALA A 135 -27.88 4.01 33.59
N THR A 136 -28.55 3.98 32.46
CA THR A 136 -30.03 3.90 32.38
C THR A 136 -30.53 2.46 32.39
N GLU A 137 -29.67 1.54 32.01
CA GLU A 137 -29.87 0.09 31.98
C GLU A 137 -28.56 -0.62 32.35
N ALA A 138 -28.50 -1.94 32.25
CA ALA A 138 -27.21 -2.65 32.40
C ALA A 138 -26.23 -2.16 31.37
N LEU A 139 -25.16 -1.50 31.80
CA LEU A 139 -24.20 -0.80 30.95
C LEU A 139 -22.86 -1.51 30.99
N GLU A 140 -22.36 -1.87 29.80
CA GLU A 140 -21.03 -2.42 29.61
C GLU A 140 -20.12 -1.36 28.97
N CYS A 141 -19.00 -1.05 29.62
CA CYS A 141 -18.02 -0.11 29.11
C CYS A 141 -16.65 -0.76 28.93
N LEU A 142 -15.98 -0.40 27.85
CA LEU A 142 -14.54 -0.58 27.70
C LEU A 142 -13.84 0.61 28.35
N VAL A 143 -12.88 0.34 29.21
CA VAL A 143 -12.24 1.35 30.06
C VAL A 143 -10.74 1.39 29.79
N LEU A 144 -10.20 2.58 29.55
CA LEU A 144 -8.77 2.85 29.44
C LEU A 144 -8.35 3.79 30.57
N ASP A 145 -7.35 3.40 31.36
CA ASP A 145 -6.78 4.27 32.38
C ASP A 145 -5.71 5.20 31.82
N ARG A 146 -5.52 6.36 32.49
CA ARG A 146 -4.54 7.39 32.09
C ARG A 146 -3.10 6.88 32.11
N ASP A 147 -2.75 6.03 33.03
CA ASP A 147 -1.35 5.59 33.19
C ASP A 147 -0.99 4.62 32.05
N SER A 148 -1.88 3.72 31.68
CA SER A 148 -1.76 2.89 30.48
C SER A 148 -1.66 3.76 29.22
N PHE A 149 -2.52 4.77 29.08
CA PHE A 149 -2.48 5.71 27.95
C PHE A 149 -1.16 6.48 27.89
N LYS A 150 -0.71 7.07 29.01
CA LYS A 150 0.55 7.80 29.08
C LYS A 150 1.76 6.93 28.79
N LYS A 151 1.78 5.69 29.27
CA LYS A 151 2.84 4.74 28.99
C LYS A 151 2.98 4.46 27.49
N TRP A 152 1.85 4.34 26.79
CA TRP A 152 1.84 4.15 25.33
C TRP A 152 2.17 5.45 24.58
N LEU A 153 1.65 6.60 25.04
CA LEU A 153 1.91 7.90 24.42
C LEU A 153 3.39 8.30 24.53
N ALA A 154 4.04 8.06 25.66
CA ALA A 154 5.48 8.32 25.83
C ALA A 154 6.32 7.53 24.82
N ASN A 155 5.96 6.27 24.55
CA ASN A 155 6.59 5.48 23.51
C ASN A 155 6.31 6.04 22.09
N VAL A 156 5.12 6.60 21.87
CA VAL A 156 4.73 7.21 20.59
C VAL A 156 5.42 8.54 20.37
N ASP A 157 5.52 9.37 21.42
CA ASP A 157 6.23 10.66 21.34
C ASP A 157 7.73 10.45 21.12
N ASP A 158 8.35 9.45 21.74
CA ASP A 158 9.75 9.07 21.48
C ASP A 158 9.93 8.56 20.02
N VAL A 159 9.00 7.75 19.52
CA VAL A 159 8.98 7.30 18.11
C VAL A 159 8.71 8.48 17.17
N ARG A 160 7.75 9.38 17.51
CA ARG A 160 7.48 10.61 16.75
C ARG A 160 8.66 11.55 16.74
N GLN A 161 9.30 11.78 17.88
CA GLN A 161 10.49 12.63 17.97
C GLN A 161 11.66 12.02 17.21
N LYS A 162 11.87 10.71 17.29
CA LYS A 162 12.87 9.99 16.49
C LYS A 162 12.54 10.05 15.00
N LYS A 163 11.27 9.91 14.63
CA LYS A 163 10.82 10.06 13.25
C LYS A 163 10.97 11.50 12.78
N ALA A 164 10.50 12.48 13.56
CA ALA A 164 10.65 13.90 13.26
C ALA A 164 12.12 14.33 13.19
N ALA A 165 12.99 13.86 14.10
CA ALA A 165 14.43 14.11 14.07
C ALA A 165 15.09 13.43 12.85
N ARG A 166 14.64 12.23 12.47
CA ARG A 166 15.09 11.53 11.27
C ARG A 166 14.60 12.25 10.01
N ASP A 167 13.35 12.71 9.98
CA ASP A 167 12.78 13.47 8.89
C ASP A 167 13.42 14.87 8.78
N ALA A 168 13.68 15.55 9.89
CA ALA A 168 14.42 16.80 9.93
C ALA A 168 15.89 16.63 9.46
N ARG A 169 16.57 15.55 9.86
CA ARG A 169 17.89 15.20 9.33
C ARG A 169 17.84 14.87 7.83
N ARG A 170 16.78 14.20 7.38
CA ARG A 170 16.53 13.89 5.97
C ARG A 170 16.26 15.15 5.16
N VAL A 171 15.53 16.12 5.73
CA VAL A 171 15.28 17.44 5.11
C VAL A 171 16.55 18.27 5.08
N ALA A 172 17.32 18.33 6.18
CA ALA A 172 18.60 19.05 6.24
C ALA A 172 19.70 18.46 5.33
N ALA A 173 19.61 17.15 5.02
CA ALA A 173 20.51 16.45 4.12
C ALA A 173 20.04 16.42 2.65
N ARG A 174 18.90 17.06 2.33
CA ARG A 174 18.42 17.13 0.94
C ARG A 174 19.33 17.99 0.09
N PRO A 175 19.73 17.53 -1.11
CA PRO A 175 20.43 18.38 -2.06
C PRO A 175 19.63 19.64 -2.35
N LYS A 176 20.28 20.80 -2.42
CA LYS A 176 19.63 22.02 -2.91
C LYS A 176 19.53 21.99 -4.42
N ALA A 177 18.47 22.56 -4.97
CA ALA A 177 18.29 22.59 -6.43
C ALA A 177 19.43 23.29 -7.17
N CYS A 178 19.94 24.40 -6.58
CA CYS A 178 21.06 25.17 -7.14
C CYS A 178 22.39 24.40 -7.18
N ASP A 179 22.54 23.35 -6.37
CA ASP A 179 23.75 22.52 -6.31
C ASP A 179 23.69 21.33 -7.31
N LEU A 180 22.59 21.18 -8.07
CA LEU A 180 22.41 20.12 -9.04
C LEU A 180 22.87 20.55 -10.44
N GLN A 181 23.90 19.92 -10.93
CA GLN A 181 24.37 20.10 -12.31
C GLN A 181 23.77 19.02 -13.21
N ARG A 182 23.02 19.42 -14.24
CA ARG A 182 22.51 18.51 -15.26
C ARG A 182 23.65 18.07 -16.19
N LEU A 183 23.70 16.77 -16.49
CA LEU A 183 24.71 16.17 -17.38
C LEU A 183 24.11 15.78 -18.73
N ARG A 184 23.08 14.89 -18.72
CA ARG A 184 22.44 14.40 -19.94
C ARG A 184 21.03 13.87 -19.65
N THR A 185 20.25 13.72 -20.71
CA THR A 185 18.95 13.07 -20.65
C THR A 185 19.09 11.55 -20.55
N LEU A 186 18.31 10.93 -19.64
CA LEU A 186 18.21 9.48 -19.43
C LEU A 186 16.93 8.91 -20.04
N GLY A 187 15.88 9.72 -20.18
CA GLY A 187 14.59 9.29 -20.70
C GLY A 187 13.64 10.46 -20.90
N THR A 188 12.63 10.24 -21.71
CA THR A 188 11.53 11.20 -21.95
C THR A 188 10.22 10.55 -21.57
N GLY A 189 9.36 11.30 -20.89
CA GLY A 189 8.03 10.85 -20.47
C GLY A 189 6.92 11.78 -20.93
N THR A 190 5.68 11.44 -20.61
CA THR A 190 4.48 12.18 -21.04
C THR A 190 4.52 13.66 -20.67
N PHE A 191 5.03 14.01 -19.49
CA PHE A 191 5.00 15.38 -18.97
C PHE A 191 6.37 16.06 -18.96
N GLY A 192 7.42 15.41 -19.46
CA GLY A 192 8.76 15.97 -19.44
C GLY A 192 9.85 14.93 -19.58
N ARG A 193 10.98 15.15 -18.92
CA ARG A 193 12.14 14.28 -19.10
C ARG A 193 12.87 13.97 -17.80
N VAL A 194 13.58 12.86 -17.81
CA VAL A 194 14.49 12.43 -16.74
C VAL A 194 15.92 12.72 -17.17
N SER A 195 16.67 13.40 -16.34
CA SER A 195 18.07 13.75 -16.60
C SER A 195 18.98 13.21 -15.51
N LEU A 196 20.19 12.81 -15.89
CA LEU A 196 21.28 12.57 -14.96
C LEU A 196 21.76 13.89 -14.40
N VAL A 197 21.83 14.00 -13.07
CA VAL A 197 22.33 15.18 -12.38
C VAL A 197 23.38 14.81 -11.34
N VAL A 198 24.33 15.70 -11.13
CA VAL A 198 25.36 15.59 -10.09
C VAL A 198 25.12 16.66 -9.04
N HIS A 199 25.13 16.28 -7.78
CA HIS A 199 25.16 17.20 -6.65
C HIS A 199 26.59 17.65 -6.42
N THR A 200 26.94 18.85 -6.85
CA THR A 200 28.32 19.36 -6.92
C THR A 200 29.07 19.32 -5.59
N PRO A 201 28.43 19.62 -4.40
CA PRO A 201 29.16 19.58 -3.13
C PRO A 201 29.59 18.17 -2.68
N THR A 202 28.83 17.12 -3.06
CA THR A 202 29.11 15.73 -2.62
C THR A 202 29.55 14.82 -3.73
N ASN A 203 29.52 15.28 -4.98
CA ASN A 203 29.75 14.49 -6.19
C ASN A 203 28.82 13.26 -6.34
N LYS A 204 27.68 13.27 -5.64
CA LYS A 204 26.69 12.20 -5.70
C LYS A 204 25.75 12.39 -6.88
N VAL A 205 25.44 11.28 -7.55
CA VAL A 205 24.66 11.29 -8.79
C VAL A 205 23.22 10.90 -8.51
N TYR A 206 22.26 11.50 -9.25
CA TYR A 206 20.83 11.30 -9.12
C TYR A 206 20.14 11.33 -10.49
N ALA A 207 18.90 10.87 -10.53
CA ALA A 207 17.97 11.08 -11.63
C ALA A 207 17.01 12.22 -11.27
N LEU A 208 16.87 13.21 -12.16
CA LEU A 208 15.95 14.34 -11.98
C LEU A 208 14.85 14.28 -13.05
N LYS A 209 13.62 13.95 -12.63
CA LYS A 209 12.42 14.01 -13.48
C LYS A 209 11.89 15.44 -13.45
N ALA A 210 11.95 16.14 -14.58
CA ALA A 210 11.40 17.48 -14.76
C ALA A 210 10.10 17.39 -15.57
N MET A 211 9.01 17.95 -15.04
CA MET A 211 7.67 17.88 -15.63
C MET A 211 7.13 19.29 -15.89
N GLN A 212 6.60 19.56 -17.07
CA GLN A 212 6.05 20.87 -17.42
C GLN A 212 4.64 21.06 -16.85
N LYS A 213 4.45 22.09 -16.01
CA LYS A 213 3.16 22.47 -15.42
C LYS A 213 2.08 22.73 -16.48
N SER A 214 2.46 23.32 -17.62
CA SER A 214 1.55 23.56 -18.74
C SER A 214 0.95 22.26 -19.30
N GLN A 215 1.76 21.24 -19.52
CA GLN A 215 1.29 19.94 -20.03
C GLN A 215 0.42 19.20 -19.01
N ILE A 216 0.80 19.24 -17.72
CA ILE A 216 0.02 18.64 -16.62
C ILE A 216 -1.37 19.29 -16.56
N ALA A 217 -1.45 20.62 -16.62
CA ALA A 217 -2.71 21.36 -16.55
C ALA A 217 -3.59 21.15 -17.81
N GLU A 218 -2.99 21.12 -19.01
CA GLU A 218 -3.72 20.85 -20.25
C GLU A 218 -4.35 19.46 -20.30
N THR A 219 -3.75 18.49 -19.61
CA THR A 219 -4.26 17.11 -19.54
C THR A 219 -5.03 16.82 -18.26
N HIS A 220 -5.23 17.81 -17.38
CA HIS A 220 -5.91 17.69 -16.08
C HIS A 220 -5.33 16.58 -15.18
N GLN A 221 -3.98 16.47 -15.14
CA GLN A 221 -3.27 15.41 -14.41
C GLN A 221 -2.66 15.88 -13.07
N GLU A 222 -3.01 17.06 -12.57
CA GLU A 222 -2.44 17.67 -11.37
C GLU A 222 -2.55 16.75 -10.15
N ARG A 223 -3.75 16.15 -9.96
CA ARG A 223 -4.00 15.21 -8.86
C ARG A 223 -3.22 13.92 -9.00
N ASN A 224 -3.05 13.42 -10.22
CA ASN A 224 -2.34 12.17 -10.47
C ASN A 224 -0.85 12.33 -10.23
N VAL A 225 -0.25 13.43 -10.70
CA VAL A 225 1.16 13.74 -10.47
C VAL A 225 1.44 13.97 -8.97
N GLN A 226 0.53 14.65 -8.26
CA GLN A 226 0.64 14.80 -6.80
C GLN A 226 0.56 13.44 -6.10
N ALA A 227 -0.39 12.58 -6.50
CA ALA A 227 -0.55 11.25 -5.93
C ALA A 227 0.67 10.35 -6.19
N GLU A 228 1.27 10.40 -7.39
CA GLU A 228 2.52 9.69 -7.71
C GLU A 228 3.62 10.05 -6.71
N LYS A 229 3.84 11.35 -6.47
CA LYS A 229 4.82 11.84 -5.49
C LYS A 229 4.53 11.31 -4.08
N ASP A 230 3.29 11.47 -3.62
CA ASP A 230 2.91 11.13 -2.25
C ASP A 230 3.00 9.62 -2.00
N LEU A 231 2.55 8.80 -2.96
CA LEU A 231 2.64 7.35 -2.88
C LEU A 231 4.09 6.86 -2.95
N LEU A 232 4.93 7.46 -3.79
CA LEU A 232 6.34 7.11 -3.88
C LEU A 232 7.09 7.42 -2.57
N LEU A 233 6.77 8.52 -1.90
CA LEU A 233 7.31 8.85 -0.57
C LEU A 233 6.84 7.86 0.50
N GLU A 234 5.57 7.49 0.46
CA GLU A 234 4.97 6.58 1.44
C GLU A 234 5.44 5.14 1.27
N CYS A 235 5.58 4.69 0.01
CA CYS A 235 5.99 3.32 -0.33
C CYS A 235 7.52 3.13 -0.37
N ALA A 236 8.29 3.99 0.32
CA ALA A 236 9.75 3.87 0.35
C ALA A 236 10.21 2.49 0.86
N HIS A 237 10.92 1.73 0.01
CA HIS A 237 11.37 0.38 0.28
C HIS A 237 12.66 0.08 -0.52
N PRO A 238 13.55 -0.84 -0.09
CA PRO A 238 14.75 -1.19 -0.87
C PRO A 238 14.49 -1.61 -2.31
N PHE A 239 13.35 -2.27 -2.57
CA PHE A 239 12.94 -2.72 -3.92
C PHE A 239 11.95 -1.75 -4.62
N VAL A 240 11.85 -0.49 -4.15
CA VAL A 240 11.07 0.58 -4.77
C VAL A 240 11.99 1.77 -5.00
N LEU A 241 11.83 2.45 -6.13
CA LEU A 241 12.58 3.67 -6.47
C LEU A 241 12.48 4.70 -5.35
N ALA A 242 13.61 5.19 -4.85
CA ALA A 242 13.62 6.17 -3.77
C ALA A 242 13.48 7.61 -4.31
N LEU A 243 12.45 8.32 -3.85
CA LEU A 243 12.31 9.75 -4.02
C LEU A 243 13.14 10.47 -2.94
N VAL A 244 14.12 11.27 -3.37
CA VAL A 244 15.07 11.97 -2.49
C VAL A 244 14.55 13.33 -2.08
N ALA A 245 14.10 14.13 -3.07
CA ALA A 245 13.58 15.48 -2.88
C ALA A 245 12.63 15.87 -4.01
N THR A 246 11.84 16.90 -3.78
CA THR A 246 11.00 17.55 -4.80
C THR A 246 11.28 19.04 -4.82
N TYR A 247 11.19 19.65 -6.01
CA TYR A 247 11.35 21.08 -6.21
C TYR A 247 10.33 21.58 -7.21
N GLN A 248 10.12 22.87 -7.25
CA GLN A 248 9.33 23.51 -8.31
C GLN A 248 9.85 24.91 -8.60
N ASP A 249 9.72 25.32 -9.85
CA ASP A 249 9.85 26.69 -10.30
C ASP A 249 8.51 27.21 -10.88
N GLU A 250 8.53 28.33 -11.54
CA GLU A 250 7.34 28.92 -12.15
C GLU A 250 6.70 28.01 -13.22
N HIS A 251 7.49 27.17 -13.91
CA HIS A 251 7.05 26.46 -15.10
C HIS A 251 7.11 24.93 -14.96
N ARG A 252 7.88 24.39 -14.01
CA ARG A 252 8.13 22.95 -13.86
C ARG A 252 7.99 22.47 -12.44
N LEU A 253 7.65 21.19 -12.33
CA LEU A 253 7.78 20.36 -11.13
C LEU A 253 8.96 19.42 -11.30
N TYR A 254 9.67 19.12 -10.20
CA TYR A 254 10.84 18.26 -10.21
C TYR A 254 10.77 17.20 -9.14
N MET A 255 11.16 15.97 -9.50
CA MET A 255 11.42 14.84 -8.59
C MET A 255 12.89 14.46 -8.69
N LEU A 256 13.63 14.61 -7.60
CA LEU A 256 14.99 14.09 -7.48
C LEU A 256 14.94 12.68 -6.91
N MET A 257 15.40 11.71 -7.67
CA MET A 257 15.32 10.29 -7.34
C MET A 257 16.72 9.67 -7.28
N GLU A 258 16.85 8.52 -6.64
CA GLU A 258 18.07 7.72 -6.80
C GLU A 258 18.30 7.37 -8.26
N ILE A 259 19.55 7.21 -8.65
CA ILE A 259 19.90 6.69 -9.98
C ILE A 259 19.95 5.16 -9.96
N ILE A 260 19.32 4.52 -10.93
CA ILE A 260 19.33 3.06 -11.10
C ILE A 260 19.89 2.79 -12.51
N GLN A 261 21.11 2.25 -12.59
CA GLN A 261 21.92 2.28 -13.83
C GLN A 261 21.99 0.94 -14.57
N GLY A 262 21.45 -0.14 -14.01
CA GLY A 262 21.60 -1.48 -14.59
C GLY A 262 20.75 -1.75 -15.83
N GLY A 263 19.82 -0.82 -16.15
CA GLY A 263 18.86 -0.96 -17.24
C GLY A 263 17.60 -1.74 -16.84
N GLU A 264 16.72 -1.88 -17.80
CA GLU A 264 15.43 -2.55 -17.62
C GLU A 264 15.56 -4.08 -17.56
N LEU A 265 14.74 -4.72 -16.76
CA LEU A 265 14.62 -6.19 -16.75
C LEU A 265 14.15 -6.71 -18.13
N TRP A 266 13.37 -5.91 -18.84
CA TRP A 266 12.96 -6.16 -20.22
C TRP A 266 14.16 -6.42 -21.13
N SER A 267 15.19 -5.57 -21.07
CA SER A 267 16.41 -5.74 -21.88
C SER A 267 17.14 -7.06 -21.59
N LEU A 268 17.09 -7.57 -20.33
CA LEU A 268 17.67 -8.89 -20.03
C LEU A 268 16.86 -10.03 -20.64
N ILE A 269 15.55 -9.87 -20.75
CA ILE A 269 14.67 -10.91 -21.30
C ILE A 269 14.85 -10.95 -22.83
N TYR A 270 14.85 -9.81 -23.51
CA TYR A 270 14.66 -9.72 -24.97
C TYR A 270 15.91 -9.32 -25.76
N GLU A 271 16.78 -8.46 -25.22
CA GLU A 271 17.91 -7.91 -25.99
C GLU A 271 19.26 -8.54 -25.62
N LYS A 272 19.55 -8.67 -24.31
CA LYS A 272 20.85 -9.12 -23.81
C LYS A 272 20.96 -10.65 -23.69
N VAL A 273 20.44 -11.37 -24.69
CA VAL A 273 20.36 -12.85 -24.65
C VAL A 273 21.73 -13.50 -24.48
N ASP A 274 22.75 -13.01 -25.18
CA ASP A 274 24.13 -13.55 -25.09
C ASP A 274 24.76 -13.27 -23.72
N ALA A 275 24.57 -12.07 -23.16
CA ALA A 275 25.08 -11.69 -21.85
C ALA A 275 24.39 -12.47 -20.71
N THR A 276 23.16 -12.95 -20.95
CA THR A 276 22.34 -13.71 -19.99
C THR A 276 22.31 -15.20 -20.27
N ARG A 277 23.18 -15.73 -21.15
CA ARG A 277 23.19 -17.16 -21.53
C ARG A 277 23.30 -18.09 -20.32
N SER A 278 24.09 -17.74 -19.32
CA SER A 278 24.22 -18.52 -18.09
C SER A 278 22.94 -18.57 -17.26
N LEU A 279 22.08 -17.55 -17.34
CA LEU A 279 20.79 -17.48 -16.65
C LEU A 279 19.70 -18.31 -17.34
N ARG A 280 19.96 -18.75 -18.57
CA ARG A 280 19.01 -19.46 -19.45
C ARG A 280 19.30 -20.96 -19.55
N SER A 281 20.39 -21.42 -18.95
CA SER A 281 20.79 -22.84 -18.99
C SER A 281 19.73 -23.68 -18.26
N GLY A 282 19.09 -24.60 -19.01
CA GLY A 282 18.01 -25.44 -18.49
C GLY A 282 16.63 -24.77 -18.41
N GLY A 283 16.49 -23.51 -18.84
CA GLY A 283 15.21 -22.81 -18.92
C GLY A 283 14.35 -23.26 -20.12
N CYS A 284 13.08 -22.90 -20.11
CA CYS A 284 12.12 -23.23 -21.15
C CYS A 284 11.88 -22.09 -22.15
N GLY A 285 12.79 -21.14 -22.26
CA GLY A 285 12.71 -20.03 -23.20
C GLY A 285 13.49 -18.78 -22.77
N ALA A 286 13.28 -18.33 -21.52
CA ALA A 286 14.03 -17.21 -20.95
C ALA A 286 14.91 -17.68 -19.77
N PHE A 287 14.63 -17.27 -18.56
CA PHE A 287 15.50 -17.58 -17.42
C PHE A 287 15.25 -18.98 -16.85
N GLU A 288 16.27 -19.56 -16.25
CA GLU A 288 16.11 -20.73 -15.39
C GLU A 288 15.31 -20.38 -14.11
N GLN A 289 14.77 -21.40 -13.46
CA GLN A 289 13.88 -21.23 -12.31
C GLN A 289 14.53 -20.46 -11.15
N SER A 290 15.82 -20.62 -10.89
CA SER A 290 16.53 -19.93 -9.81
C SER A 290 16.59 -18.42 -10.04
N SER A 291 16.91 -18.00 -11.27
CA SER A 291 16.96 -16.60 -11.68
C SER A 291 15.56 -15.96 -11.70
N ALA A 292 14.55 -16.69 -12.20
CA ALA A 292 13.18 -16.23 -12.19
C ALA A 292 12.65 -16.05 -10.75
N LYS A 293 12.99 -16.94 -9.80
CA LYS A 293 12.69 -16.78 -8.37
C LYS A 293 13.28 -15.51 -7.78
N PHE A 294 14.53 -15.19 -8.13
CA PHE A 294 15.21 -14.01 -7.61
C PHE A 294 14.52 -12.72 -8.07
N PHE A 295 14.31 -12.57 -9.38
CA PHE A 295 13.66 -11.38 -9.92
C PHE A 295 12.20 -11.22 -9.47
N ALA A 296 11.42 -12.31 -9.51
CA ALA A 296 10.06 -12.31 -8.98
C ALA A 296 10.05 -12.04 -7.46
N GLY A 297 11.03 -12.55 -6.72
CA GLY A 297 11.19 -12.32 -5.29
C GLY A 297 11.35 -10.85 -4.94
N CYS A 298 12.17 -10.10 -5.68
CA CYS A 298 12.31 -8.64 -5.50
C CYS A 298 10.95 -7.91 -5.66
N VAL A 299 10.17 -8.30 -6.67
CA VAL A 299 8.84 -7.73 -6.91
C VAL A 299 7.86 -8.11 -5.80
N ILE A 300 7.89 -9.36 -5.31
CA ILE A 300 7.05 -9.83 -4.21
C ILE A 300 7.35 -9.06 -2.92
N GLU A 301 8.61 -8.78 -2.60
CA GLU A 301 8.99 -7.95 -1.44
C GLU A 301 8.49 -6.51 -1.60
N ALA A 302 8.65 -5.91 -2.79
CA ALA A 302 8.09 -4.58 -3.08
C ALA A 302 6.57 -4.56 -2.90
N PHE A 303 5.85 -5.52 -3.48
CA PHE A 303 4.40 -5.60 -3.42
C PHE A 303 3.88 -5.91 -2.01
N ALA A 304 4.58 -6.72 -1.22
CA ALA A 304 4.23 -6.94 0.18
C ALA A 304 4.21 -5.62 0.96
N HIS A 305 5.18 -4.73 0.69
CA HIS A 305 5.22 -3.39 1.29
C HIS A 305 4.12 -2.46 0.73
N ILE A 306 3.96 -2.38 -0.59
CA ILE A 306 3.00 -1.51 -1.28
C ILE A 306 1.56 -1.89 -0.90
N HIS A 307 1.22 -3.18 -0.97
CA HIS A 307 -0.12 -3.68 -0.59
C HIS A 307 -0.40 -3.53 0.90
N GLY A 308 0.63 -3.68 1.76
CA GLY A 308 0.52 -3.36 3.19
C GLY A 308 0.16 -1.90 3.47
N LYS A 309 0.41 -1.00 2.52
CA LYS A 309 -0.03 0.41 2.53
C LYS A 309 -1.39 0.62 1.85
N GLN A 310 -2.08 -0.45 1.47
CA GLN A 310 -3.36 -0.42 0.74
C GLN A 310 -3.25 0.33 -0.60
N VAL A 311 -2.13 0.18 -1.28
CA VAL A 311 -1.86 0.77 -2.59
C VAL A 311 -1.82 -0.33 -3.63
N ALA A 312 -2.58 -0.17 -4.73
CA ALA A 312 -2.47 -0.96 -5.94
C ALA A 312 -1.49 -0.27 -6.90
N TYR A 313 -0.52 -1.02 -7.41
CA TYR A 313 0.52 -0.50 -8.30
C TYR A 313 0.03 -0.34 -9.75
N ARG A 314 -0.63 -1.35 -10.31
CA ARG A 314 -1.42 -1.37 -11.55
C ARG A 314 -0.66 -1.25 -12.89
N ASP A 315 0.68 -1.20 -12.88
CA ASP A 315 1.48 -1.18 -14.12
C ASP A 315 2.75 -2.03 -14.01
N LEU A 316 2.62 -3.24 -13.46
CA LEU A 316 3.72 -4.19 -13.44
C LEU A 316 4.01 -4.69 -14.86
N LYS A 317 5.26 -4.52 -15.27
CA LYS A 317 5.85 -5.03 -16.51
C LYS A 317 7.37 -4.95 -16.43
N PRO A 318 8.13 -5.69 -17.26
CA PRO A 318 9.58 -5.69 -17.18
C PRO A 318 10.25 -4.34 -17.45
N GLU A 319 9.61 -3.43 -18.20
CA GLU A 319 10.07 -2.07 -18.48
C GLU A 319 10.04 -1.18 -17.22
N ASN A 320 9.11 -1.45 -16.29
CA ASN A 320 8.98 -0.73 -15.02
C ASN A 320 9.83 -1.36 -13.89
N LEU A 321 10.73 -2.27 -14.24
CA LEU A 321 11.62 -2.98 -13.34
C LEU A 321 13.07 -2.70 -13.73
N LEU A 322 13.75 -1.83 -12.97
CA LEU A 322 15.16 -1.51 -13.22
C LEU A 322 16.10 -2.30 -12.31
N LEU A 323 17.27 -2.62 -12.82
CA LEU A 323 18.33 -3.27 -12.03
C LEU A 323 19.25 -2.21 -11.41
N ASP A 324 19.51 -2.37 -10.10
CA ASP A 324 20.55 -1.60 -9.43
C ASP A 324 21.97 -2.12 -9.80
N GLU A 325 23.01 -1.45 -9.30
CA GLU A 325 24.41 -1.83 -9.51
C GLU A 325 24.78 -3.21 -8.96
N ARG A 326 23.97 -3.77 -8.08
CA ARG A 326 24.14 -5.09 -7.48
C ARG A 326 23.31 -6.17 -8.16
N GLY A 327 22.48 -5.78 -9.14
CA GLY A 327 21.59 -6.68 -9.88
C GLY A 327 20.24 -6.94 -9.23
N TYR A 328 19.86 -6.20 -8.18
CA TYR A 328 18.53 -6.27 -7.59
C TYR A 328 17.54 -5.44 -8.39
N VAL A 329 16.31 -5.95 -8.48
CA VAL A 329 15.23 -5.27 -9.20
C VAL A 329 14.51 -4.28 -8.29
N LYS A 330 14.26 -3.09 -8.82
CA LYS A 330 13.44 -2.04 -8.19
C LYS A 330 12.25 -1.68 -9.09
N VAL A 331 11.09 -1.56 -8.45
CA VAL A 331 9.84 -1.06 -9.07
C VAL A 331 9.92 0.46 -9.17
N ILE A 332 9.64 1.05 -10.36
CA ILE A 332 9.96 2.46 -10.59
C ILE A 332 8.76 3.37 -10.83
N ASP A 333 7.80 3.07 -11.59
CA ASP A 333 6.76 4.01 -12.05
C ASP A 333 5.47 3.91 -11.23
N PHE A 334 5.15 4.96 -10.46
CA PHE A 334 3.93 5.07 -9.65
C PHE A 334 2.83 5.91 -10.32
N GLY A 335 2.96 6.24 -11.60
CA GLY A 335 1.99 7.07 -12.33
C GLY A 335 0.58 6.48 -12.38
N PHE A 336 0.45 5.15 -12.30
CA PHE A 336 -0.83 4.45 -12.20
C PHE A 336 -1.14 3.95 -10.78
N ALA A 337 -0.25 4.10 -9.82
CA ALA A 337 -0.50 3.63 -8.46
C ALA A 337 -1.67 4.35 -7.82
N LYS A 338 -2.47 3.64 -7.04
CA LYS A 338 -3.65 4.21 -6.38
C LYS A 338 -3.92 3.56 -5.03
N ARG A 339 -4.30 4.37 -4.06
CA ARG A 339 -4.78 3.86 -2.78
C ARG A 339 -6.15 3.21 -2.95
N VAL A 340 -6.30 2.01 -2.42
CA VAL A 340 -7.51 1.19 -2.43
C VAL A 340 -7.76 0.71 -1.00
N PRO A 341 -8.33 1.57 -0.14
CA PRO A 341 -8.52 1.24 1.27
C PRO A 341 -9.52 0.10 1.44
N PHE A 342 -9.50 -0.56 2.60
CA PHE A 342 -10.57 -1.46 2.97
C PHE A 342 -11.81 -0.65 3.32
N THR A 343 -13.00 -1.10 2.87
CA THR A 343 -14.28 -0.48 3.23
C THR A 343 -14.64 -0.76 4.68
N ASP A 344 -15.40 0.17 5.30
CA ASP A 344 -15.85 0.09 6.68
C ASP A 344 -16.84 -1.05 6.99
N ASP A 345 -17.31 -1.79 6.00
CA ASP A 345 -18.27 -2.89 6.13
C ASP A 345 -17.66 -4.17 6.76
N GLY A 346 -16.96 -4.05 7.89
CA GLY A 346 -16.36 -5.18 8.60
C GLY A 346 -14.98 -5.61 8.09
N GLY A 347 -14.26 -4.77 7.35
CA GLY A 347 -12.84 -4.97 6.99
C GLY A 347 -12.53 -6.06 5.97
N ASN A 348 -13.55 -6.67 5.38
CA ASN A 348 -13.38 -7.79 4.44
C ASN A 348 -13.43 -7.39 2.96
N ARG A 349 -13.74 -6.14 2.63
CA ARG A 349 -13.87 -5.68 1.24
C ARG A 349 -13.02 -4.44 1.02
N GLN A 350 -12.10 -4.50 0.08
CA GLN A 350 -11.39 -3.33 -0.42
C GLN A 350 -12.30 -2.47 -1.29
N ASP A 351 -12.16 -1.13 -1.19
CA ASP A 351 -12.72 -0.20 -2.17
C ASP A 351 -12.22 -0.57 -3.56
N ARG A 352 -13.05 -0.28 -4.57
CA ARG A 352 -12.70 -0.57 -5.96
C ARG A 352 -12.39 0.71 -6.71
N THR A 353 -11.43 0.60 -7.60
CA THR A 353 -11.15 1.63 -8.62
C THR A 353 -11.56 1.11 -10.00
N TYR A 354 -12.00 2.04 -10.87
CA TYR A 354 -12.58 1.68 -12.19
C TYR A 354 -11.76 2.18 -13.37
N THR A 355 -10.64 2.86 -13.10
CA THR A 355 -9.77 3.39 -14.15
C THR A 355 -9.11 2.26 -14.93
N ILE A 356 -9.35 2.17 -16.22
CA ILE A 356 -8.65 1.23 -17.10
C ILE A 356 -7.26 1.81 -17.38
N CYS A 357 -6.23 1.14 -16.87
CA CYS A 357 -4.83 1.53 -17.05
C CYS A 357 -3.93 0.29 -16.97
N GLY A 358 -2.72 0.41 -17.47
CA GLY A 358 -1.72 -0.65 -17.53
C GLY A 358 -1.50 -1.19 -18.94
N THR A 359 -0.54 -2.10 -19.07
CA THR A 359 -0.12 -2.71 -20.33
C THR A 359 -1.09 -3.84 -20.72
N PRO A 360 -1.61 -3.89 -21.96
CA PRO A 360 -2.67 -4.80 -22.37
C PRO A 360 -2.49 -6.27 -21.97
N GLU A 361 -1.30 -6.84 -22.15
CA GLU A 361 -1.00 -8.25 -21.85
C GLU A 361 -0.96 -8.58 -20.36
N TYR A 362 -0.86 -7.57 -19.51
CA TYR A 362 -0.80 -7.66 -18.04
C TYR A 362 -2.13 -7.35 -17.36
N LEU A 363 -3.15 -6.90 -18.14
CA LEU A 363 -4.45 -6.54 -17.58
C LEU A 363 -5.19 -7.75 -17.03
N ALA A 364 -5.69 -7.59 -15.82
CA ALA A 364 -6.54 -8.59 -15.19
C ALA A 364 -7.95 -8.61 -15.81
N PRO A 365 -8.66 -9.76 -15.80
CA PRO A 365 -9.99 -9.89 -16.41
C PRO A 365 -11.00 -8.87 -15.90
N GLU A 366 -10.99 -8.55 -14.62
CA GLU A 366 -11.90 -7.56 -14.01
C GLU A 366 -11.64 -6.13 -14.51
N ILE A 367 -10.41 -5.78 -14.91
CA ILE A 367 -10.13 -4.50 -15.59
C ILE A 367 -10.72 -4.51 -16.98
N VAL A 368 -10.53 -5.59 -17.74
CA VAL A 368 -11.08 -5.75 -19.10
C VAL A 368 -12.61 -5.73 -19.09
N ARG A 369 -13.25 -6.27 -18.03
CA ARG A 369 -14.71 -6.24 -17.82
C ARG A 369 -15.23 -4.93 -17.25
N SER A 370 -14.35 -4.01 -16.83
CA SER A 370 -14.74 -2.78 -16.12
C SER A 370 -15.55 -3.02 -14.82
N GLU A 371 -15.30 -4.12 -14.11
CA GLU A 371 -16.03 -4.52 -12.89
C GLU A 371 -15.52 -3.83 -11.62
N GLY A 372 -14.49 -2.97 -11.76
CA GLY A 372 -13.77 -2.38 -10.64
C GLY A 372 -12.79 -3.36 -10.01
N HIS A 373 -11.64 -2.85 -9.56
CA HIS A 373 -10.51 -3.67 -9.15
C HIS A 373 -9.83 -3.15 -7.88
N THR A 374 -9.03 -4.03 -7.27
CA THR A 374 -8.29 -3.82 -6.03
C THR A 374 -6.80 -4.12 -6.25
N THR A 375 -6.03 -4.28 -5.17
CA THR A 375 -4.64 -4.75 -5.23
C THR A 375 -4.49 -6.14 -5.90
N ALA A 376 -5.57 -6.90 -6.01
CA ALA A 376 -5.54 -8.23 -6.64
C ALA A 376 -5.12 -8.22 -8.13
N VAL A 377 -5.22 -7.06 -8.82
CA VAL A 377 -4.73 -6.93 -10.20
C VAL A 377 -3.22 -7.07 -10.30
N ASP A 378 -2.49 -6.65 -9.27
CA ASP A 378 -1.03 -6.77 -9.21
C ASP A 378 -0.59 -8.24 -9.05
N LEU A 379 -1.41 -9.08 -8.38
CA LEU A 379 -1.17 -10.52 -8.27
C LEU A 379 -1.34 -11.22 -9.63
N TRP A 380 -2.34 -10.80 -10.41
CA TRP A 380 -2.49 -11.25 -11.80
C TRP A 380 -1.28 -10.86 -12.64
N ALA A 381 -0.88 -9.59 -12.59
CA ALA A 381 0.29 -9.09 -13.31
C ALA A 381 1.58 -9.82 -12.87
N LEU A 382 1.72 -10.15 -11.58
CA LEU A 382 2.82 -10.99 -11.07
C LEU A 382 2.80 -12.39 -11.71
N GLY A 383 1.63 -12.97 -11.92
CA GLY A 383 1.48 -14.24 -12.62
C GLY A 383 1.95 -14.17 -14.08
N CYS A 384 1.61 -13.08 -14.78
CA CYS A 384 2.11 -12.81 -16.12
C CYS A 384 3.65 -12.66 -16.13
N LEU A 385 4.19 -11.89 -15.19
CA LEU A 385 5.64 -11.68 -15.05
C LEU A 385 6.39 -13.00 -14.77
N VAL A 386 5.91 -13.84 -13.84
CA VAL A 386 6.57 -15.13 -13.55
C VAL A 386 6.59 -16.04 -14.79
N TYR A 387 5.50 -16.07 -15.54
CA TYR A 387 5.46 -16.80 -16.79
C TYR A 387 6.46 -16.23 -17.79
N GLU A 388 6.50 -14.92 -17.97
CA GLU A 388 7.39 -14.23 -18.91
C GLU A 388 8.87 -14.38 -18.55
N LEU A 389 9.22 -14.33 -17.27
CA LEU A 389 10.59 -14.62 -16.80
C LEU A 389 11.06 -16.02 -17.15
N LEU A 390 10.15 -16.99 -17.20
CA LEU A 390 10.49 -18.38 -17.55
C LEU A 390 10.47 -18.65 -19.06
N VAL A 391 9.59 -17.98 -19.82
CA VAL A 391 9.30 -18.31 -21.24
C VAL A 391 9.84 -17.28 -22.21
N GLY A 392 9.95 -16.02 -21.80
CA GLY A 392 10.34 -14.90 -22.68
C GLY A 392 9.17 -14.28 -23.44
N ARG A 393 7.95 -14.51 -23.02
CA ARG A 393 6.72 -13.84 -23.49
C ARG A 393 5.63 -14.01 -22.44
N THR A 394 4.60 -13.17 -22.47
CA THR A 394 3.45 -13.32 -21.60
C THR A 394 2.55 -14.51 -22.03
N PRO A 395 1.70 -15.04 -21.15
CA PRO A 395 0.79 -16.13 -21.52
C PRO A 395 -0.33 -15.69 -22.47
N PHE A 396 -0.54 -14.38 -22.64
CA PHE A 396 -1.61 -13.77 -23.44
C PHE A 396 -1.09 -12.95 -24.62
N ALA A 397 0.21 -13.03 -24.94
CA ALA A 397 0.86 -12.29 -26.01
C ALA A 397 0.19 -12.53 -27.37
N ASP A 398 -0.16 -11.44 -28.06
CA ASP A 398 -0.68 -11.42 -29.43
C ASP A 398 -0.45 -10.03 -30.04
N ASP A 399 -0.36 -9.91 -31.35
CA ASP A 399 -0.20 -8.64 -32.05
C ASP A 399 -1.46 -7.76 -31.99
N SER A 400 -2.63 -8.38 -31.77
CA SER A 400 -3.92 -7.71 -31.74
C SER A 400 -4.41 -7.53 -30.31
N GLN A 401 -4.56 -6.28 -29.85
CA GLN A 401 -5.13 -5.97 -28.54
C GLN A 401 -6.50 -6.63 -28.30
N SER A 402 -7.35 -6.69 -29.31
CA SER A 402 -8.65 -7.36 -29.20
C SER A 402 -8.52 -8.87 -28.97
N THR A 403 -7.49 -9.50 -29.54
CA THR A 403 -7.18 -10.91 -29.31
C THR A 403 -6.61 -11.10 -27.90
N ILE A 404 -5.71 -10.24 -27.43
CA ILE A 404 -5.20 -10.23 -26.06
C ILE A 404 -6.38 -10.23 -25.07
N PHE A 405 -7.29 -9.26 -25.18
CA PHE A 405 -8.45 -9.16 -24.28
C PHE A 405 -9.35 -10.40 -24.34
N ARG A 406 -9.61 -10.93 -25.53
CA ARG A 406 -10.40 -12.17 -25.70
C ARG A 406 -9.71 -13.36 -25.04
N THR A 407 -8.39 -13.43 -25.11
CA THR A 407 -7.58 -14.51 -24.53
C THR A 407 -7.55 -14.41 -23.01
N ILE A 408 -7.39 -13.20 -22.47
CA ILE A 408 -7.51 -12.92 -21.03
C ILE A 408 -8.88 -13.36 -20.49
N MET A 409 -9.96 -12.99 -21.19
CA MET A 409 -11.34 -13.37 -20.83
C MET A 409 -11.58 -14.88 -20.85
N ARG A 410 -10.71 -15.64 -21.48
CA ARG A 410 -10.74 -17.13 -21.56
C ARG A 410 -9.54 -17.76 -20.85
N SER A 411 -8.93 -17.06 -19.91
CA SER A 411 -7.69 -17.44 -19.22
C SER A 411 -7.71 -18.89 -18.70
N LYS A 412 -8.80 -19.33 -18.05
CA LYS A 412 -8.94 -20.72 -17.57
C LYS A 412 -8.78 -21.75 -18.69
N LYS A 413 -9.34 -21.47 -19.88
CA LYS A 413 -9.18 -22.36 -21.03
C LYS A 413 -7.75 -22.34 -21.53
N VAL A 414 -7.19 -21.15 -21.73
CA VAL A 414 -5.81 -20.95 -22.22
C VAL A 414 -4.80 -21.65 -21.32
N LEU A 415 -4.89 -21.44 -20.01
CA LEU A 415 -3.99 -22.04 -19.02
C LEU A 415 -4.15 -23.56 -18.86
N ASN A 416 -5.21 -24.15 -19.42
CA ASN A 416 -5.41 -25.60 -19.47
C ASN A 416 -4.94 -26.24 -20.80
N GLU A 417 -4.65 -25.45 -21.82
CA GLU A 417 -4.10 -25.94 -23.07
C GLU A 417 -2.62 -26.32 -22.93
N SER A 418 -2.23 -27.46 -23.49
CA SER A 418 -0.83 -27.93 -23.41
C SER A 418 0.14 -27.02 -24.13
N LYS A 419 -0.29 -26.35 -25.21
CA LYS A 419 0.52 -25.43 -26.02
C LYS A 419 0.94 -24.16 -25.25
N THR A 420 0.21 -23.79 -24.19
CA THR A 420 0.57 -22.67 -23.31
C THR A 420 1.86 -22.94 -22.56
N TRP A 421 2.17 -24.20 -22.30
CA TRP A 421 3.30 -24.60 -21.46
C TRP A 421 4.41 -25.22 -22.30
N PRO A 422 5.51 -24.51 -22.55
CA PRO A 422 6.65 -25.07 -23.25
C PRO A 422 7.20 -26.34 -22.59
N ARG A 423 7.87 -27.18 -23.39
CA ARG A 423 8.54 -28.36 -22.85
C ARG A 423 9.61 -27.95 -21.82
N GLY A 424 9.60 -28.59 -20.66
CA GLY A 424 10.53 -28.27 -19.57
C GLY A 424 10.03 -27.17 -18.61
N PHE A 425 8.81 -26.63 -18.82
CA PHE A 425 8.24 -25.66 -17.88
C PHE A 425 8.11 -26.29 -16.48
N PRO A 426 8.64 -25.64 -15.40
CA PRO A 426 8.62 -26.21 -14.05
C PRO A 426 7.20 -26.47 -13.56
N SER A 427 6.94 -27.67 -13.02
CA SER A 427 5.60 -28.04 -12.51
C SER A 427 5.12 -27.12 -11.40
N ASP A 428 6.01 -26.77 -10.47
CA ASP A 428 5.71 -25.83 -9.38
C ASP A 428 5.50 -24.40 -9.90
N GLY A 429 6.22 -23.99 -10.95
CA GLY A 429 6.01 -22.74 -11.66
C GLY A 429 4.65 -22.68 -12.32
N LYS A 430 4.23 -23.78 -12.96
CA LYS A 430 2.89 -23.90 -13.57
C LYS A 430 1.79 -23.78 -12.52
N ALA A 431 1.97 -24.40 -11.36
CA ALA A 431 1.02 -24.32 -10.26
C ALA A 431 0.93 -22.87 -9.74
N LEU A 432 2.07 -22.18 -9.54
CA LEU A 432 2.12 -20.78 -9.10
C LEU A 432 1.41 -19.85 -10.09
N VAL A 433 1.76 -19.93 -11.38
CA VAL A 433 1.15 -19.09 -12.43
C VAL A 433 -0.36 -19.29 -12.48
N LYS A 434 -0.84 -20.54 -12.42
CA LYS A 434 -2.29 -20.81 -12.38
C LYS A 434 -2.97 -20.24 -11.15
N ALA A 435 -2.33 -20.29 -9.99
CA ALA A 435 -2.88 -19.76 -8.75
C ALA A 435 -2.93 -18.22 -8.72
N LEU A 436 -1.97 -17.55 -9.38
CA LEU A 436 -1.96 -16.10 -9.54
C LEU A 436 -2.91 -15.63 -10.65
N LEU A 437 -3.05 -16.39 -11.73
CA LEU A 437 -3.94 -16.10 -12.86
C LEU A 437 -5.35 -16.69 -12.69
N ASP A 438 -5.86 -16.75 -11.45
CA ASP A 438 -7.27 -17.10 -11.24
C ASP A 438 -8.17 -15.95 -11.74
N ASP A 439 -9.21 -16.30 -12.50
CA ASP A 439 -10.16 -15.36 -13.09
C ASP A 439 -10.92 -14.56 -12.01
N ALA A 440 -11.20 -15.20 -10.87
CA ALA A 440 -11.85 -14.56 -9.74
C ALA A 440 -10.81 -13.92 -8.79
N PRO A 441 -10.79 -12.58 -8.62
CA PRO A 441 -9.76 -11.86 -7.86
C PRO A 441 -9.58 -12.35 -6.42
N SER A 442 -10.68 -12.76 -5.76
CA SER A 442 -10.66 -13.24 -4.36
C SER A 442 -10.03 -14.62 -4.17
N TYR A 443 -9.90 -15.41 -5.24
CA TYR A 443 -9.27 -16.73 -5.19
C TYR A 443 -7.82 -16.71 -5.64
N ARG A 444 -7.30 -15.59 -6.14
CA ARG A 444 -5.89 -15.46 -6.48
C ARG A 444 -5.00 -15.68 -5.28
N LEU A 445 -3.92 -16.41 -5.46
CA LEU A 445 -2.92 -16.58 -4.44
C LEU A 445 -2.36 -15.19 -4.05
N GLY A 446 -2.38 -14.86 -2.78
CA GLY A 446 -2.01 -13.53 -2.28
C GLY A 446 -3.17 -12.58 -2.01
N ALA A 447 -4.40 -12.89 -2.46
CA ALA A 447 -5.57 -12.04 -2.21
C ALA A 447 -6.22 -12.28 -0.82
N GLY A 448 -5.88 -13.38 -0.15
CA GLY A 448 -6.39 -13.73 1.17
C GLY A 448 -5.68 -12.97 2.30
N ARG A 449 -6.01 -13.33 3.55
CA ARG A 449 -5.47 -12.70 4.79
C ARG A 449 -3.94 -12.73 4.88
N ASP A 450 -3.33 -13.82 4.43
CA ASP A 450 -1.88 -13.99 4.45
C ASP A 450 -1.17 -13.14 3.40
N GLY A 451 -1.91 -12.47 2.51
CA GLY A 451 -1.35 -11.63 1.48
C GLY A 451 -0.24 -12.34 0.70
N LEU A 452 0.80 -11.59 0.37
CA LEU A 452 1.95 -12.10 -0.37
C LEU A 452 2.79 -13.14 0.41
N ASP A 453 2.59 -13.31 1.71
CA ASP A 453 3.22 -14.42 2.45
C ASP A 453 2.73 -15.79 1.97
N SER A 454 1.49 -15.89 1.48
CA SER A 454 1.00 -17.12 0.85
C SER A 454 1.73 -17.41 -0.47
N VAL A 455 2.10 -16.39 -1.23
CA VAL A 455 2.92 -16.51 -2.44
C VAL A 455 4.34 -16.97 -2.09
N LYS A 456 4.95 -16.36 -1.05
CA LYS A 456 6.29 -16.74 -0.56
C LYS A 456 6.36 -18.20 -0.12
N LYS A 457 5.28 -18.74 0.47
CA LYS A 457 5.18 -20.13 0.94
C LYS A 457 4.89 -21.15 -0.17
N HIS A 458 4.58 -20.69 -1.39
CA HIS A 458 4.24 -21.60 -2.49
C HIS A 458 5.40 -22.53 -2.86
N ALA A 459 5.10 -23.74 -3.33
CA ALA A 459 6.09 -24.78 -3.67
C ALA A 459 7.16 -24.31 -4.66
N PHE A 460 6.83 -23.41 -5.58
CA PHE A 460 7.78 -22.79 -6.49
C PHE A 460 8.96 -22.14 -5.77
N PHE A 461 8.73 -21.49 -4.63
CA PHE A 461 9.77 -20.85 -3.82
C PHE A 461 10.38 -21.74 -2.75
N ARG A 462 10.14 -23.06 -2.77
CA ARG A 462 10.76 -23.98 -1.81
C ARG A 462 12.28 -23.85 -1.84
N GLY A 463 12.90 -23.68 -0.65
CA GLY A 463 14.33 -23.49 -0.49
C GLY A 463 14.86 -22.10 -0.89
N PHE A 464 13.99 -21.15 -1.22
CA PHE A 464 14.39 -19.78 -1.51
C PHE A 464 14.62 -19.00 -0.21
N ASP A 465 15.77 -18.33 -0.10
CA ASP A 465 16.14 -17.56 1.10
C ASP A 465 15.59 -16.14 1.06
N TRP A 466 14.35 -15.99 1.53
CA TRP A 466 13.66 -14.71 1.61
C TRP A 466 14.37 -13.69 2.51
N LYS A 467 15.04 -14.17 3.58
CA LYS A 467 15.75 -13.29 4.51
C LYS A 467 16.94 -12.65 3.82
N SER A 468 17.79 -13.45 3.17
CA SER A 468 18.94 -12.93 2.43
C SER A 468 18.53 -12.02 1.27
N LEU A 469 17.36 -12.27 0.63
CA LEU A 469 16.81 -11.37 -0.38
C LEU A 469 16.41 -10.02 0.25
N ALA A 470 15.61 -10.04 1.32
CA ALA A 470 15.12 -8.84 2.00
C ALA A 470 16.27 -7.98 2.57
N ASP A 471 17.30 -8.63 3.11
CA ASP A 471 18.52 -7.98 3.61
C ASP A 471 19.47 -7.54 2.46
N MET A 472 19.11 -7.82 1.20
CA MET A 472 19.93 -7.57 0.00
C MET A 472 21.34 -8.18 0.10
N SER A 473 21.50 -9.31 0.78
CA SER A 473 22.76 -10.03 0.95
C SER A 473 22.90 -11.24 0.01
N GLN A 474 21.80 -11.66 -0.65
CA GLN A 474 21.81 -12.73 -1.63
C GLN A 474 22.56 -12.27 -2.90
N LYS A 475 23.44 -13.11 -3.44
CA LYS A 475 24.11 -12.81 -4.72
C LYS A 475 23.08 -12.81 -5.85
N ALA A 476 22.97 -11.69 -6.57
CA ALA A 476 22.10 -11.59 -7.74
C ALA A 476 22.60 -12.52 -8.87
N PRO A 477 21.69 -13.11 -9.65
CA PRO A 477 22.06 -14.00 -10.77
C PRO A 477 22.76 -13.24 -11.90
N TYR A 478 22.49 -11.94 -12.01
CA TYR A 478 23.13 -11.04 -12.98
C TYR A 478 23.51 -9.73 -12.29
N VAL A 479 24.73 -9.28 -12.49
CA VAL A 479 25.23 -7.97 -12.03
C VAL A 479 25.54 -7.14 -13.26
N PRO A 480 24.87 -5.97 -13.44
CA PRO A 480 25.12 -5.10 -14.59
C PRO A 480 26.58 -4.62 -14.63
N PRO A 481 27.23 -4.57 -15.80
CA PRO A 481 28.61 -4.10 -15.91
C PRO A 481 28.67 -2.56 -15.87
N ILE A 482 28.47 -1.96 -14.70
CA ILE A 482 28.51 -0.52 -14.47
C ILE A 482 29.94 -0.09 -14.14
N LYS A 483 30.50 0.89 -14.86
CA LYS A 483 31.86 1.37 -14.65
C LYS A 483 32.02 2.34 -13.49
N ASN A 484 31.05 3.25 -13.33
CA ASN A 484 31.03 4.28 -12.28
C ASN A 484 29.63 4.87 -12.13
N ALA A 485 29.44 5.74 -11.16
CA ALA A 485 28.15 6.37 -10.86
C ALA A 485 27.56 7.25 -11.99
N MET A 486 28.35 7.61 -13.00
CA MET A 486 27.91 8.39 -14.18
C MET A 486 27.74 7.51 -15.43
N ASP A 487 27.85 6.19 -15.29
CA ASP A 487 27.72 5.28 -16.43
C ASP A 487 26.28 5.24 -16.93
N THR A 488 26.08 5.61 -18.18
CA THR A 488 24.76 5.68 -18.82
C THR A 488 24.61 4.77 -20.03
N ARG A 489 25.47 3.74 -20.16
CA ARG A 489 25.47 2.82 -21.31
C ARG A 489 24.15 2.03 -21.48
N ASN A 490 23.39 1.88 -20.41
CA ASN A 490 22.11 1.18 -20.42
C ASN A 490 20.92 2.12 -20.67
N PHE A 491 21.17 3.38 -21.04
CA PHE A 491 20.15 4.36 -21.40
C PHE A 491 20.35 4.78 -22.84
N ASP A 492 19.25 4.93 -23.57
CA ASP A 492 19.27 5.38 -24.95
C ASP A 492 19.78 6.82 -25.08
N PRO A 493 20.34 7.20 -26.25
CA PRO A 493 20.64 8.58 -26.54
C PRO A 493 19.36 9.37 -26.84
N TYR A 494 19.20 10.52 -26.20
CA TYR A 494 18.05 11.42 -26.41
C TYR A 494 18.54 12.79 -26.91
N ASP A 495 17.66 13.49 -27.66
CA ASP A 495 17.87 14.91 -27.99
C ASP A 495 17.83 15.72 -26.68
N GLU A 496 18.85 16.54 -26.48
CA GLU A 496 18.99 17.38 -25.28
C GLU A 496 18.11 18.64 -25.31
N ARG A 497 17.51 18.97 -26.46
CA ARG A 497 16.56 20.09 -26.56
C ARG A 497 15.30 19.81 -25.74
N ASP A 498 14.97 20.72 -24.84
CA ASP A 498 13.82 20.65 -23.95
C ASP A 498 13.03 21.98 -24.02
N PRO A 499 12.26 22.18 -25.09
CA PRO A 499 11.53 23.43 -25.30
C PRO A 499 10.55 23.66 -24.15
N LEU A 500 10.71 24.79 -23.47
CA LEU A 500 9.85 25.19 -22.38
C LEU A 500 8.54 25.79 -22.91
N LYS A 501 7.40 25.22 -22.52
CA LYS A 501 6.09 25.84 -22.67
C LYS A 501 5.74 26.60 -21.39
N PRO A 502 5.73 27.94 -21.40
CA PRO A 502 5.44 28.72 -20.20
C PRO A 502 4.08 28.36 -19.59
N PHE A 503 4.06 28.12 -18.29
CA PHE A 503 2.81 27.97 -17.53
C PHE A 503 2.27 29.35 -17.15
N ARG A 504 0.99 29.62 -17.50
CA ARG A 504 0.28 30.88 -17.23
C ARG A 504 -0.91 30.71 -16.30
N GLY A 505 -1.07 29.51 -15.72
CA GLY A 505 -2.17 29.19 -14.81
C GLY A 505 -1.89 29.59 -13.36
N ASP A 506 -2.83 29.27 -12.48
CA ASP A 506 -2.72 29.54 -11.05
C ASP A 506 -1.68 28.61 -10.39
N GLN A 507 -0.61 29.18 -9.88
CA GLN A 507 0.48 28.44 -9.20
C GLN A 507 0.01 27.72 -7.92
N ARG A 508 -1.09 28.17 -7.29
CA ARG A 508 -1.67 27.51 -6.11
C ARG A 508 -2.12 26.09 -6.38
N THR A 509 -2.43 25.75 -7.64
CA THR A 509 -2.76 24.39 -8.08
C THR A 509 -1.67 23.39 -7.72
N PHE A 510 -0.40 23.83 -7.67
CA PHE A 510 0.77 23.02 -7.34
C PHE A 510 1.35 23.34 -5.95
N GLY A 511 0.61 24.04 -5.08
CA GLY A 511 1.07 24.53 -3.78
C GLY A 511 1.50 23.42 -2.79
N GLY A 512 0.97 22.21 -2.94
CA GLY A 512 1.36 21.04 -2.11
C GLY A 512 2.59 20.28 -2.60
N TRP A 513 3.25 20.73 -3.67
CA TRP A 513 4.38 20.00 -4.27
C TRP A 513 5.67 20.14 -3.46
N SER A 514 6.14 21.35 -3.31
CA SER A 514 7.30 21.78 -2.51
C SER A 514 7.27 23.30 -2.36
N GLU A 515 8.16 23.88 -1.54
CA GLU A 515 8.31 25.33 -1.48
C GLU A 515 8.70 25.87 -2.86
N MET A 516 8.05 26.97 -3.28
CA MET A 516 8.41 27.68 -4.50
C MET A 516 9.75 28.42 -4.32
N GLY A 517 10.57 28.48 -5.38
CA GLY A 517 11.84 29.20 -5.36
C GLY A 517 13.06 28.29 -5.40
N ALA A 518 12.93 27.09 -5.97
CA ALA A 518 14.10 26.32 -6.33
C ALA A 518 14.83 27.03 -7.49
N ASP A 519 15.86 27.79 -7.16
CA ASP A 519 16.79 28.36 -8.16
C ASP A 519 17.56 27.22 -8.82
N PHE A 520 16.95 26.62 -9.84
CA PHE A 520 17.75 25.82 -10.78
C PHE A 520 18.62 26.79 -11.58
N PRO A 521 19.92 26.52 -11.70
CA PRO A 521 20.75 27.29 -12.58
C PRO A 521 20.11 27.30 -13.99
N PRO A 522 20.04 28.46 -14.66
CA PRO A 522 19.44 28.55 -15.99
C PRO A 522 20.04 27.47 -16.87
N GLN A 523 19.18 26.66 -17.47
CA GLN A 523 19.63 25.63 -18.41
C GLN A 523 20.35 26.40 -19.53
N LYS A 524 21.66 26.22 -19.63
CA LYS A 524 22.37 26.66 -20.82
C LYS A 524 21.77 25.89 -21.98
N VAL A 525 21.04 26.61 -22.82
CA VAL A 525 20.44 26.15 -24.10
C VAL A 525 21.53 25.71 -25.02
#